data_d49a65735d85453d36c84f09a7082379
#
_entry.id   d49a65735d85453d36c84f09a7082379
#
_cell.length_a   1.000
_cell.length_b   1.000
_cell.length_c   1.000
_cell.angle_alpha   90.00
_cell.angle_beta   90.00
_cell.angle_gamma   90.00
#
_symmetry.space_group_name_H-M   'P 1'
#
loop_
_entity.id
_entity.type
_entity.pdbx_description
1 polymer ?
#
loop_
_entity_poly.entity_id
_entity_poly.type
_entity_poly.pdbx_seq_one_letter_code
_entity_poly.pdbx_strand_id
1 'polypeptide(L)'
;MKKLSFLLALLMTASLCRAQEELPVLSADRPGNTWGAEVLAFQKVSWENGFNFESAPDGTHSLTLNSTIVRYGIFKNMELRVGTDFMLLNNGRTPEHSLAVGPLTIGTKLKVYESTNWLPSIGLLAEFKSPHIGSKEQLPSHIAPSMYALFEHSITDWFGVSYNAGLVWDGETATPQTFLALALGFSITERLGTFIETYNYLHPDGNQYMTEFGLTWMVTRRLQLDLECDLDFQQFGKYYAIGGGVAWMIN
;
A
#
# COMPACT_ATOMS: atom_id res chain seq x y z
N MET A 1 34.42 14.32 45.43
CA MET A 1 33.12 14.92 45.00
C MET A 1 33.21 15.66 43.66
N LYS A 2 34.19 16.56 43.41
CA LYS A 2 34.32 17.31 42.13
C LYS A 2 34.46 16.44 40.86
N LYS A 3 35.12 15.27 40.95
CA LYS A 3 35.31 14.35 39.80
C LYS A 3 34.00 13.59 39.41
N LEU A 4 33.13 13.32 40.39
CA LEU A 4 31.86 12.64 40.15
C LEU A 4 30.86 13.61 39.50
N SER A 5 30.85 14.88 39.91
CA SER A 5 30.01 15.93 39.30
C SER A 5 30.41 16.24 37.87
N PHE A 6 31.70 16.16 37.52
CA PHE A 6 32.17 16.33 36.16
C PHE A 6 31.78 15.15 35.24
N LEU A 7 31.83 13.92 35.77
CA LEU A 7 31.39 12.72 35.03
C LEU A 7 29.89 12.74 34.79
N LEU A 8 29.10 13.20 35.78
CA LEU A 8 27.64 13.34 35.62
C LEU A 8 27.26 14.43 34.61
N ALA A 9 27.99 15.55 34.62
CA ALA A 9 27.82 16.63 33.63
C ALA A 9 28.18 16.15 32.22
N LEU A 10 29.26 15.37 32.07
CA LEU A 10 29.67 14.80 30.77
C LEU A 10 28.66 13.78 30.24
N LEU A 11 28.05 12.96 31.12
CA LEU A 11 26.97 12.02 30.76
C LEU A 11 25.68 12.76 30.39
N MET A 12 25.36 13.87 31.04
CA MET A 12 24.19 14.68 30.67
C MET A 12 24.39 15.42 29.33
N THR A 13 25.60 15.91 29.04
CA THR A 13 25.90 16.54 27.74
C THR A 13 25.94 15.53 26.60
N ALA A 14 26.39 14.29 26.83
CA ALA A 14 26.33 13.23 25.85
C ALA A 14 24.89 12.79 25.53
N SER A 15 23.96 12.97 26.48
CA SER A 15 22.53 12.71 26.26
C SER A 15 21.82 13.81 25.47
N LEU A 16 22.40 15.02 25.42
CA LEU A 16 21.85 16.16 24.66
C LEU A 16 22.39 16.25 23.23
N CYS A 17 23.49 15.54 22.93
CA CYS A 17 24.01 15.35 21.57
C CYS A 17 23.41 14.15 20.84
N ARG A 18 22.13 13.86 21.02
CA ARG A 18 21.42 13.18 19.95
C ARG A 18 21.34 14.22 18.83
N ALA A 19 22.12 14.00 17.78
CA ALA A 19 21.88 14.65 16.51
C ALA A 19 20.36 14.63 16.30
N GLN A 20 19.75 15.74 15.97
CA GLN A 20 18.35 15.76 15.53
C GLN A 20 18.34 14.91 14.26
N GLU A 21 18.16 13.60 14.43
CA GLU A 21 17.79 12.74 13.30
C GLU A 21 16.51 13.36 12.75
N GLU A 22 16.54 13.80 11.54
CA GLU A 22 15.33 14.27 10.87
C GLU A 22 14.30 13.17 11.03
N LEU A 23 13.13 13.56 11.57
CA LEU A 23 12.05 12.60 11.76
C LEU A 23 11.74 11.95 10.40
N PRO A 24 11.73 10.61 10.32
CA PRO A 24 11.45 9.93 9.07
C PRO A 24 10.09 10.40 8.51
N VAL A 25 10.02 10.53 7.20
CA VAL A 25 8.79 10.81 6.49
C VAL A 25 8.07 9.48 6.27
N LEU A 26 6.75 9.48 6.41
CA LEU A 26 5.92 8.33 6.08
C LEU A 26 6.07 8.02 4.58
N SER A 27 6.41 6.78 4.26
CA SER A 27 6.24 6.19 2.94
C SER A 27 4.99 5.32 2.98
N ALA A 28 3.84 5.89 2.60
CA ALA A 28 2.58 5.16 2.54
C ALA A 28 2.53 4.31 1.27
N ASP A 29 1.86 3.15 1.35
CA ASP A 29 1.54 2.33 0.18
C ASP A 29 0.14 2.67 -0.38
N ARG A 30 -0.59 3.55 0.29
CA ARG A 30 -1.84 4.17 -0.17
C ARG A 30 -1.58 5.55 -0.76
N PRO A 31 -2.47 6.04 -1.67
CA PRO A 31 -3.46 5.27 -2.44
C PRO A 31 -2.80 4.54 -3.60
N GLY A 32 -3.60 3.78 -4.37
CA GLY A 32 -3.16 3.15 -5.61
C GLY A 32 -2.73 1.70 -5.46
N ASN A 33 -2.54 1.09 -6.62
CA ASN A 33 -2.14 -0.30 -6.80
C ASN A 33 -0.69 -0.45 -7.29
N THR A 34 0.00 0.67 -7.55
CA THR A 34 1.43 0.69 -7.89
C THR A 34 2.24 1.08 -6.67
N TRP A 35 2.93 0.11 -6.06
CA TRP A 35 3.73 0.34 -4.87
C TRP A 35 5.12 0.86 -5.20
N GLY A 36 5.62 1.79 -4.37
CA GLY A 36 7.00 2.24 -4.41
C GLY A 36 7.99 1.20 -3.86
N ALA A 37 9.27 1.38 -4.15
CA ALA A 37 10.34 0.51 -3.69
C ALA A 37 10.72 0.73 -2.21
N GLU A 38 10.27 1.85 -1.62
CA GLU A 38 10.61 2.22 -0.26
C GLU A 38 9.92 1.34 0.78
N VAL A 39 10.61 1.13 1.91
CA VAL A 39 10.10 0.42 3.09
C VAL A 39 9.93 1.38 4.25
N LEU A 40 9.08 1.01 5.20
CA LEU A 40 8.89 1.79 6.42
C LEU A 40 10.20 1.88 7.21
N ALA A 41 10.48 3.05 7.78
CA ALA A 41 11.68 3.30 8.57
C ALA A 41 11.81 2.29 9.73
N PHE A 42 13.06 1.90 10.03
CA PHE A 42 13.38 0.91 11.05
C PHE A 42 12.73 1.23 12.41
N GLN A 43 12.14 0.22 13.05
CA GLN A 43 11.41 0.30 14.32
C GLN A 43 10.19 1.24 14.31
N LYS A 44 9.70 1.64 13.14
CA LYS A 44 8.44 2.37 13.03
C LYS A 44 7.30 1.43 12.71
N VAL A 45 6.11 1.81 13.12
CA VAL A 45 4.85 1.17 12.77
C VAL A 45 4.05 2.16 11.94
N SER A 46 3.50 1.74 10.81
CA SER A 46 2.45 2.48 10.14
C SER A 46 1.14 1.70 10.21
N TRP A 47 0.06 2.44 10.31
CA TRP A 47 -1.30 1.97 10.15
C TRP A 47 -1.92 2.70 8.97
N GLU A 48 -2.32 1.95 7.97
CA GLU A 48 -2.97 2.46 6.78
C GLU A 48 -4.37 1.90 6.73
N ASN A 49 -5.34 2.75 6.46
CA ASN A 49 -6.74 2.42 6.50
C ASN A 49 -7.48 3.17 5.40
N GLY A 50 -8.38 2.48 4.70
CA GLY A 50 -9.16 3.07 3.64
C GLY A 50 -10.57 2.53 3.57
N PHE A 51 -11.45 3.27 2.94
CA PHE A 51 -12.74 2.82 2.47
C PHE A 51 -12.75 2.83 0.95
N ASN A 52 -13.58 1.97 0.35
CA ASN A 52 -13.78 1.95 -1.09
C ASN A 52 -15.21 1.52 -1.42
N PHE A 53 -15.90 2.31 -2.23
CA PHE A 53 -17.17 1.96 -2.83
C PHE A 53 -16.93 1.55 -4.29
N GLU A 54 -17.40 0.36 -4.65
CA GLU A 54 -17.26 -0.22 -5.97
C GLU A 54 -18.64 -0.50 -6.58
N SER A 55 -18.80 -0.19 -7.85
CA SER A 55 -19.98 -0.48 -8.65
C SER A 55 -19.58 -1.29 -9.88
N ALA A 56 -20.08 -2.51 -9.98
CA ALA A 56 -19.78 -3.42 -11.08
C ALA A 56 -20.87 -3.38 -12.19
N PRO A 57 -20.52 -3.80 -13.43
CA PRO A 57 -21.42 -3.72 -14.58
C PRO A 57 -22.69 -4.58 -14.48
N ASP A 58 -22.65 -5.62 -13.65
CA ASP A 58 -23.80 -6.52 -13.40
C ASP A 58 -24.79 -5.97 -12.37
N GLY A 59 -24.54 -4.73 -11.88
CA GLY A 59 -25.36 -4.08 -10.86
C GLY A 59 -25.02 -4.50 -9.43
N THR A 60 -23.96 -5.26 -9.23
CA THR A 60 -23.45 -5.51 -7.88
C THR A 60 -22.71 -4.29 -7.35
N HIS A 61 -22.81 -4.08 -6.05
CA HIS A 61 -22.10 -3.04 -5.35
C HIS A 61 -21.39 -3.62 -4.13
N SER A 62 -20.19 -3.19 -3.89
CA SER A 62 -19.48 -3.48 -2.66
C SER A 62 -19.03 -2.19 -1.97
N LEU A 63 -19.02 -2.23 -0.67
CA LEU A 63 -18.49 -1.16 0.16
C LEU A 63 -17.47 -1.77 1.12
N THR A 64 -16.20 -1.54 0.84
CA THR A 64 -15.15 -1.78 1.81
C THR A 64 -15.19 -0.66 2.85
N LEU A 65 -15.66 -0.99 4.05
CA LEU A 65 -15.77 -0.04 5.16
C LEU A 65 -14.39 0.30 5.74
N ASN A 66 -13.50 -0.68 5.69
CA ASN A 66 -12.19 -0.59 6.29
C ASN A 66 -11.27 -1.61 5.61
N SER A 67 -10.41 -1.12 4.71
CA SER A 67 -9.24 -1.88 4.25
C SER A 67 -8.06 -1.46 5.12
N THR A 68 -7.56 -2.37 5.95
CA THR A 68 -6.51 -2.03 6.91
C THR A 68 -5.24 -2.83 6.66
N ILE A 69 -4.11 -2.13 6.77
CA ILE A 69 -2.79 -2.74 6.79
C ILE A 69 -1.95 -2.11 7.89
N VAL A 70 -1.28 -2.95 8.67
CA VAL A 70 -0.26 -2.55 9.64
C VAL A 70 1.09 -2.97 9.09
N ARG A 71 2.03 -2.03 9.02
CA ARG A 71 3.40 -2.25 8.55
C ARG A 71 4.37 -1.97 9.69
N TYR A 72 5.43 -2.78 9.81
CA TYR A 72 6.48 -2.64 10.80
C TYR A 72 7.86 -2.76 10.17
N GLY A 73 8.66 -1.69 10.26
CA GLY A 73 10.05 -1.68 9.81
C GLY A 73 10.94 -2.55 10.70
N ILE A 74 11.15 -3.82 10.32
CA ILE A 74 11.93 -4.78 11.11
C ILE A 74 13.44 -4.60 10.92
N PHE A 75 13.87 -4.17 9.72
CA PHE A 75 15.22 -3.79 9.38
C PHE A 75 15.22 -2.49 8.58
N LYS A 76 16.39 -1.90 8.32
CA LYS A 76 16.50 -0.65 7.53
C LYS A 76 16.00 -0.80 6.09
N ASN A 77 15.99 -2.04 5.58
CA ASN A 77 15.60 -2.37 4.21
C ASN A 77 14.47 -3.39 4.12
N MET A 78 13.78 -3.68 5.23
CA MET A 78 12.74 -4.70 5.26
C MET A 78 11.61 -4.32 6.23
N GLU A 79 10.38 -4.52 5.81
CA GLU A 79 9.19 -4.40 6.64
C GLU A 79 8.34 -5.67 6.62
N LEU A 80 7.62 -5.89 7.70
CA LEU A 80 6.54 -6.87 7.80
C LEU A 80 5.20 -6.16 7.61
N ARG A 81 4.22 -6.89 7.06
CA ARG A 81 2.89 -6.37 6.69
C ARG A 81 1.82 -7.35 7.14
N VAL A 82 0.75 -6.84 7.73
CA VAL A 82 -0.44 -7.62 8.09
C VAL A 82 -1.67 -6.79 7.79
N GLY A 83 -2.62 -7.36 7.04
CA GLY A 83 -3.82 -6.63 6.65
C GLY A 83 -5.05 -7.51 6.50
N THR A 84 -6.22 -6.88 6.48
CA THR A 84 -7.52 -7.47 6.17
C THR A 84 -8.53 -6.39 5.82
N ASP A 85 -9.64 -6.78 5.20
CA ASP A 85 -10.72 -5.88 4.79
C ASP A 85 -12.01 -6.20 5.54
N PHE A 86 -12.81 -5.17 5.85
CA PHE A 86 -14.18 -5.29 6.34
C PHE A 86 -15.12 -4.72 5.29
N MET A 87 -16.01 -5.54 4.75
CA MET A 87 -16.82 -5.24 3.58
C MET A 87 -18.31 -5.39 3.86
N LEU A 88 -19.12 -4.54 3.23
CA LEU A 88 -20.56 -4.75 3.04
C LEU A 88 -20.78 -5.17 1.60
N LEU A 89 -21.24 -6.39 1.42
CA LEU A 89 -21.52 -6.98 0.10
C LEU A 89 -23.00 -6.85 -0.21
N ASN A 90 -23.32 -6.37 -1.41
CA ASN A 90 -24.67 -6.41 -1.97
C ASN A 90 -24.63 -7.16 -3.30
N ASN A 91 -25.34 -8.27 -3.39
CA ASN A 91 -25.39 -9.10 -4.58
C ASN A 91 -26.31 -8.55 -5.69
N GLY A 92 -26.85 -7.33 -5.55
CA GLY A 92 -27.74 -6.68 -6.52
C GLY A 92 -29.13 -7.34 -6.67
N ARG A 93 -29.37 -8.48 -6.01
CA ARG A 93 -30.62 -9.27 -6.13
C ARG A 93 -31.57 -9.09 -4.96
N THR A 94 -31.02 -8.75 -3.80
CA THR A 94 -31.78 -8.48 -2.58
C THR A 94 -31.32 -7.17 -1.95
N PRO A 95 -32.18 -6.44 -1.21
CA PRO A 95 -31.76 -5.26 -0.48
C PRO A 95 -30.89 -5.58 0.76
N GLU A 96 -30.62 -6.86 1.00
CA GLU A 96 -29.83 -7.29 2.15
C GLU A 96 -28.33 -7.12 1.89
N HIS A 97 -27.67 -6.47 2.82
CA HIS A 97 -26.22 -6.37 2.85
C HIS A 97 -25.66 -7.41 3.82
N SER A 98 -24.63 -8.14 3.41
CA SER A 98 -23.88 -9.02 4.30
C SER A 98 -22.56 -8.40 4.71
N LEU A 99 -22.28 -8.38 6.01
CA LEU A 99 -20.98 -7.99 6.53
C LEU A 99 -20.02 -9.16 6.33
N ALA A 100 -18.88 -8.91 5.69
CA ALA A 100 -17.83 -9.88 5.46
C ALA A 100 -16.47 -9.34 5.90
N VAL A 101 -15.61 -10.25 6.34
CA VAL A 101 -14.21 -9.98 6.63
C VAL A 101 -13.36 -10.69 5.58
N GLY A 102 -12.52 -9.95 4.88
CA GLY A 102 -11.57 -10.49 3.91
C GLY A 102 -10.56 -11.44 4.55
N PRO A 103 -9.83 -12.21 3.74
CA PRO A 103 -8.78 -13.07 4.24
C PRO A 103 -7.68 -12.26 4.90
N LEU A 104 -7.13 -12.78 6.01
CA LEU A 104 -5.92 -12.19 6.60
C LEU A 104 -4.78 -12.29 5.59
N THR A 105 -4.17 -11.15 5.28
CA THR A 105 -2.98 -11.05 4.44
C THR A 105 -1.75 -10.83 5.32
N ILE A 106 -0.69 -11.58 5.07
CA ILE A 106 0.61 -11.44 5.73
C ILE A 106 1.68 -11.34 4.66
N GLY A 107 2.61 -10.40 4.82
CA GLY A 107 3.63 -10.17 3.82
C GLY A 107 4.88 -9.49 4.34
N THR A 108 5.79 -9.28 3.42
CA THR A 108 7.04 -8.55 3.64
C THR A 108 7.41 -7.77 2.39
N LYS A 109 7.94 -6.56 2.59
CA LYS A 109 8.55 -5.77 1.53
C LYS A 109 10.04 -5.62 1.84
N LEU A 110 10.86 -5.76 0.82
CA LEU A 110 12.32 -5.66 0.90
C LEU A 110 12.80 -4.59 -0.10
N LYS A 111 13.50 -3.56 0.38
CA LYS A 111 14.25 -2.64 -0.47
C LYS A 111 15.58 -3.30 -0.86
N VAL A 112 15.72 -3.68 -2.12
CA VAL A 112 16.88 -4.39 -2.65
C VAL A 112 17.98 -3.42 -3.07
N TYR A 113 17.59 -2.31 -3.71
CA TYR A 113 18.49 -1.30 -4.21
C TYR A 113 17.87 0.09 -4.05
N GLU A 114 18.65 1.02 -3.52
CA GLU A 114 18.31 2.44 -3.44
C GLU A 114 19.08 3.20 -4.51
N SER A 115 18.36 3.89 -5.39
CA SER A 115 18.98 4.61 -6.50
C SER A 115 19.64 5.91 -6.02
N THR A 116 20.82 6.15 -6.53
CA THR A 116 21.53 7.46 -6.41
C THR A 116 21.79 8.10 -7.76
N ASN A 117 21.23 7.51 -8.84
CA ASN A 117 21.46 7.93 -10.22
C ASN A 117 20.19 7.71 -11.06
N TRP A 118 20.33 7.55 -12.38
CA TRP A 118 19.23 7.32 -13.32
C TRP A 118 18.55 5.94 -13.25
N LEU A 119 19.16 4.96 -12.56
CA LEU A 119 18.55 3.64 -12.35
C LEU A 119 17.38 3.73 -11.39
N PRO A 120 16.36 2.84 -11.46
CA PRO A 120 15.29 2.81 -10.48
C PRO A 120 15.79 2.34 -9.11
N SER A 121 15.16 2.81 -8.03
CA SER A 121 15.15 2.06 -6.77
C SER A 121 14.38 0.77 -7.00
N ILE A 122 14.81 -0.33 -6.37
CA ILE A 122 14.24 -1.66 -6.58
C ILE A 122 13.78 -2.26 -5.26
N GLY A 123 12.53 -2.68 -5.22
CA GLY A 123 11.93 -3.41 -4.10
C GLY A 123 11.39 -4.77 -4.54
N LEU A 124 11.18 -5.64 -3.56
CA LEU A 124 10.43 -6.87 -3.70
C LEU A 124 9.33 -6.90 -2.66
N LEU A 125 8.12 -7.29 -3.06
CA LEU A 125 6.99 -7.48 -2.16
C LEU A 125 6.51 -8.92 -2.32
N ALA A 126 6.34 -9.63 -1.21
CA ALA A 126 5.74 -10.95 -1.18
C ALA A 126 4.68 -11.00 -0.07
N GLU A 127 3.50 -11.47 -0.41
CA GLU A 127 2.36 -11.58 0.50
C GLU A 127 1.64 -12.90 0.28
N PHE A 128 0.83 -13.31 1.25
CA PHE A 128 -0.11 -14.40 1.07
C PHE A 128 -1.42 -14.12 1.82
N LYS A 129 -2.54 -14.54 1.23
CA LYS A 129 -3.86 -14.54 1.85
C LYS A 129 -4.11 -15.90 2.51
N SER A 130 -4.60 -15.85 3.75
CA SER A 130 -4.90 -17.05 4.54
C SER A 130 -6.20 -17.70 4.09
N PRO A 131 -6.26 -19.03 3.91
CA PRO A 131 -7.51 -19.76 3.65
C PRO A 131 -8.32 -20.04 4.92
N HIS A 132 -7.90 -19.53 6.10
CA HIS A 132 -8.48 -19.93 7.38
C HIS A 132 -8.97 -18.77 8.25
N ILE A 133 -8.57 -17.52 7.94
CA ILE A 133 -8.86 -16.34 8.77
C ILE A 133 -9.58 -15.30 7.90
N GLY A 134 -10.89 -15.13 8.17
CA GLY A 134 -11.83 -14.26 7.45
C GLY A 134 -13.22 -14.88 7.41
N SER A 135 -14.17 -14.24 6.74
CA SER A 135 -15.50 -14.79 6.46
C SER A 135 -15.40 -15.90 5.43
N LYS A 136 -16.08 -17.01 5.68
CA LYS A 136 -15.99 -18.23 4.87
C LYS A 136 -16.19 -17.99 3.37
N GLU A 137 -17.07 -17.06 3.03
CA GLU A 137 -17.43 -16.71 1.65
C GLU A 137 -16.34 -15.90 0.93
N GLN A 138 -15.38 -15.38 1.68
CA GLN A 138 -14.26 -14.54 1.18
C GLN A 138 -12.91 -15.28 1.23
N LEU A 139 -12.87 -16.45 1.84
CA LEU A 139 -11.64 -17.21 1.99
C LEU A 139 -11.28 -17.95 0.70
N PRO A 140 -10.03 -17.89 0.25
CA PRO A 140 -9.54 -18.76 -0.82
C PRO A 140 -9.50 -20.22 -0.32
N SER A 141 -9.65 -21.18 -1.24
CA SER A 141 -9.59 -22.61 -0.90
C SER A 141 -8.21 -23.07 -0.43
N HIS A 142 -7.17 -22.39 -0.92
CA HIS A 142 -5.77 -22.65 -0.59
C HIS A 142 -5.05 -21.34 -0.24
N ILE A 143 -3.83 -21.42 0.28
CA ILE A 143 -2.98 -20.23 0.43
C ILE A 143 -2.85 -19.54 -0.93
N ALA A 144 -3.14 -18.25 -0.99
CA ALA A 144 -3.08 -17.43 -2.19
C ALA A 144 -1.86 -16.48 -2.11
N PRO A 145 -0.69 -16.87 -2.63
CA PRO A 145 0.50 -16.03 -2.60
C PRO A 145 0.46 -14.96 -3.69
N SER A 146 1.19 -13.89 -3.47
CA SER A 146 1.52 -12.89 -4.48
C SER A 146 2.96 -12.43 -4.32
N MET A 147 3.62 -12.12 -5.43
CA MET A 147 5.00 -11.66 -5.46
C MET A 147 5.15 -10.57 -6.52
N TYR A 148 5.84 -9.48 -6.16
CA TYR A 148 6.01 -8.33 -7.04
C TYR A 148 7.45 -7.84 -7.01
N ALA A 149 7.95 -7.45 -8.18
CA ALA A 149 9.12 -6.61 -8.35
C ALA A 149 8.65 -5.16 -8.50
N LEU A 150 9.21 -4.28 -7.70
CA LEU A 150 8.84 -2.88 -7.56
C LEU A 150 9.98 -2.01 -8.07
N PHE A 151 9.67 -1.04 -8.90
CA PHE A 151 10.65 -0.12 -9.48
C PHE A 151 10.15 1.31 -9.34
N GLU A 152 11.04 2.21 -8.92
CA GLU A 152 10.69 3.60 -8.66
C GLU A 152 11.80 4.53 -9.14
N HIS A 153 11.43 5.53 -9.96
CA HIS A 153 12.30 6.58 -10.46
C HIS A 153 11.83 7.94 -9.95
N SER A 154 12.69 8.65 -9.25
CA SER A 154 12.55 10.08 -9.01
C SER A 154 13.17 10.81 -10.21
N ILE A 155 12.34 11.25 -11.16
CA ILE A 155 12.81 11.91 -12.40
C ILE A 155 13.18 13.37 -12.11
N THR A 156 12.34 14.05 -11.33
CA THR A 156 12.56 15.43 -10.84
C THR A 156 12.03 15.52 -9.40
N ASP A 157 12.21 16.67 -8.75
CA ASP A 157 11.66 16.93 -7.40
C ASP A 157 10.13 16.92 -7.38
N TRP A 158 9.46 17.06 -8.52
CA TRP A 158 8.00 17.14 -8.63
C TRP A 158 7.39 16.00 -9.46
N PHE A 159 8.20 15.15 -10.11
CA PHE A 159 7.71 14.08 -10.98
C PHE A 159 8.46 12.79 -10.77
N GLY A 160 7.73 11.71 -10.55
CA GLY A 160 8.24 10.34 -10.39
C GLY A 160 7.47 9.33 -11.23
N VAL A 161 8.10 8.21 -11.50
CA VAL A 161 7.52 7.07 -12.22
C VAL A 161 7.76 5.81 -11.41
N SER A 162 6.68 5.08 -11.12
CA SER A 162 6.75 3.77 -10.48
C SER A 162 6.13 2.71 -11.39
N TYR A 163 6.67 1.51 -11.40
CA TYR A 163 6.09 0.39 -12.12
C TYR A 163 6.34 -0.92 -11.38
N ASN A 164 5.36 -1.82 -11.48
CA ASN A 164 5.42 -3.11 -10.83
C ASN A 164 5.16 -4.23 -11.82
N ALA A 165 5.81 -5.37 -11.59
CA ALA A 165 5.53 -6.61 -12.29
C ALA A 165 5.44 -7.75 -11.26
N GLY A 166 4.40 -8.57 -11.35
CA GLY A 166 4.16 -9.59 -10.34
C GLY A 166 3.36 -10.79 -10.83
N LEU A 167 3.28 -11.78 -9.94
CA LEU A 167 2.45 -12.97 -10.08
C LEU A 167 1.53 -13.05 -8.87
N VAL A 168 0.23 -13.26 -9.12
CA VAL A 168 -0.82 -13.28 -8.11
C VAL A 168 -1.64 -14.56 -8.28
N TRP A 169 -1.66 -15.40 -7.25
CA TRP A 169 -2.53 -16.57 -7.19
C TRP A 169 -3.80 -16.24 -6.42
N ASP A 170 -4.91 -16.72 -6.91
CA ASP A 170 -6.23 -16.57 -6.26
C ASP A 170 -6.47 -17.60 -5.13
N GLY A 171 -5.65 -18.64 -5.06
CA GLY A 171 -5.84 -19.78 -4.15
C GLY A 171 -6.88 -20.80 -4.61
N GLU A 172 -7.43 -20.67 -5.82
CA GLU A 172 -8.37 -21.60 -6.45
C GLU A 172 -7.70 -22.38 -7.55
N THR A 173 -6.87 -21.73 -8.36
CA THR A 173 -6.19 -22.32 -9.51
C THR A 173 -4.68 -22.32 -9.32
N ALA A 174 -3.99 -23.24 -10.02
CA ALA A 174 -2.52 -23.28 -10.03
C ALA A 174 -1.92 -22.21 -10.96
N THR A 175 -2.70 -21.65 -11.87
CA THR A 175 -2.24 -20.64 -12.84
C THR A 175 -2.33 -19.26 -12.21
N PRO A 176 -1.20 -18.52 -12.09
CA PRO A 176 -1.24 -17.16 -11.56
C PRO A 176 -1.75 -16.18 -12.61
N GLN A 177 -2.30 -15.07 -12.13
CA GLN A 177 -2.46 -13.85 -12.91
C GLN A 177 -1.12 -13.12 -12.97
N THR A 178 -0.77 -12.58 -14.14
CA THR A 178 0.34 -11.62 -14.25
C THR A 178 -0.18 -10.24 -13.90
N PHE A 179 0.43 -9.61 -12.91
CA PHE A 179 0.15 -8.23 -12.54
C PHE A 179 1.17 -7.30 -13.17
N LEU A 180 0.70 -6.24 -13.81
CA LEU A 180 1.53 -5.17 -14.37
C LEU A 180 0.90 -3.83 -13.99
N ALA A 181 1.70 -2.92 -13.42
CA ALA A 181 1.25 -1.59 -13.06
C ALA A 181 2.28 -0.53 -13.46
N LEU A 182 1.78 0.67 -13.76
CA LEU A 182 2.57 1.86 -14.08
C LEU A 182 1.86 3.08 -13.51
N ALA A 183 2.55 3.84 -12.66
CA ALA A 183 2.07 5.09 -12.09
C ALA A 183 2.98 6.26 -12.47
N LEU A 184 2.36 7.40 -12.75
CA LEU A 184 2.98 8.71 -12.90
C LEU A 184 2.55 9.57 -11.73
N GLY A 185 3.50 9.91 -10.85
CA GLY A 185 3.26 10.70 -9.64
C GLY A 185 3.74 12.14 -9.81
N PHE A 186 2.96 13.08 -9.28
CA PHE A 186 3.25 14.52 -9.37
C PHE A 186 3.11 15.18 -8.00
N SER A 187 4.14 15.89 -7.55
CA SER A 187 4.10 16.76 -6.38
C SER A 187 3.60 18.13 -6.78
N ILE A 188 2.35 18.46 -6.43
CA ILE A 188 1.74 19.78 -6.71
C ILE A 188 2.34 20.82 -5.76
N THR A 189 2.55 20.44 -4.51
CA THR A 189 3.25 21.20 -3.46
C THR A 189 4.06 20.24 -2.61
N GLU A 190 4.81 20.74 -1.62
CA GLU A 190 5.51 19.90 -0.63
C GLU A 190 4.59 18.94 0.16
N ARG A 191 3.27 19.17 0.15
CA ARG A 191 2.30 18.39 0.92
C ARG A 191 1.17 17.79 0.09
N LEU A 192 0.94 18.29 -1.11
CA LEU A 192 -0.14 17.83 -1.98
C LEU A 192 0.46 17.16 -3.21
N GLY A 193 0.10 15.91 -3.42
CA GLY A 193 0.45 15.11 -4.59
C GLY A 193 -0.77 14.64 -5.35
N THR A 194 -0.56 14.24 -6.59
CA THR A 194 -1.54 13.54 -7.43
C THR A 194 -0.84 12.49 -8.24
N PHE A 195 -1.60 11.51 -8.69
CA PHE A 195 -1.08 10.48 -9.58
C PHE A 195 -2.14 10.03 -10.57
N ILE A 196 -1.68 9.44 -11.64
CA ILE A 196 -2.45 8.60 -12.54
C ILE A 196 -1.72 7.29 -12.70
N GLU A 197 -2.45 6.18 -12.62
CA GLU A 197 -1.87 4.87 -12.86
C GLU A 197 -2.74 4.00 -13.74
N THR A 198 -2.12 2.99 -14.35
CA THR A 198 -2.81 1.83 -14.92
C THR A 198 -2.26 0.58 -14.27
N TYR A 199 -3.18 -0.31 -13.88
CA TYR A 199 -2.82 -1.63 -13.38
C TYR A 199 -3.66 -2.70 -14.04
N ASN A 200 -3.05 -3.86 -14.29
CA ASN A 200 -3.63 -4.87 -15.16
C ASN A 200 -3.39 -6.24 -14.56
N TYR A 201 -4.45 -7.07 -14.57
CA TYR A 201 -4.37 -8.49 -14.27
C TYR A 201 -4.59 -9.27 -15.56
N LEU A 202 -3.56 -10.03 -15.97
CA LEU A 202 -3.57 -10.80 -17.20
C LEU A 202 -3.66 -12.29 -16.87
N HIS A 203 -4.71 -12.95 -17.35
CA HIS A 203 -4.95 -14.37 -17.13
C HIS A 203 -5.50 -15.03 -18.42
N PRO A 204 -5.22 -16.31 -18.69
CA PRO A 204 -5.75 -16.99 -19.89
C PRO A 204 -7.27 -16.93 -20.03
N ASP A 205 -8.01 -16.88 -18.92
CA ASP A 205 -9.48 -16.85 -18.91
C ASP A 205 -10.09 -15.45 -19.04
N GLY A 206 -9.27 -14.41 -18.98
CA GLY A 206 -9.70 -13.01 -19.15
C GLY A 206 -8.74 -12.01 -18.50
N ASN A 207 -8.64 -10.86 -19.12
CA ASN A 207 -7.79 -9.77 -18.67
C ASN A 207 -8.65 -8.65 -18.08
N GLN A 208 -8.10 -7.97 -17.06
CA GLN A 208 -8.66 -6.76 -16.47
C GLN A 208 -7.68 -5.61 -16.68
N TYR A 209 -8.17 -4.46 -17.16
CA TYR A 209 -7.37 -3.26 -17.44
C TYR A 209 -7.97 -2.07 -16.71
N MET A 210 -7.28 -1.61 -15.69
CA MET A 210 -7.74 -0.58 -14.78
C MET A 210 -6.93 0.70 -14.94
N THR A 211 -7.59 1.83 -14.72
CA THR A 211 -6.95 3.14 -14.55
C THR A 211 -7.43 3.75 -13.26
N GLU A 212 -6.51 4.33 -12.53
CA GLU A 212 -6.78 5.00 -11.27
C GLU A 212 -6.19 6.40 -11.25
N PHE A 213 -6.90 7.31 -10.59
CA PHE A 213 -6.48 8.68 -10.32
C PHE A 213 -6.60 8.94 -8.83
N GLY A 214 -5.64 9.62 -8.26
CA GLY A 214 -5.70 9.93 -6.85
C GLY A 214 -5.02 11.23 -6.45
N LEU A 215 -5.38 11.64 -5.24
CA LEU A 215 -4.81 12.79 -4.55
C LEU A 215 -4.26 12.34 -3.20
N THR A 216 -3.11 12.85 -2.83
CA THR A 216 -2.50 12.62 -1.53
C THR A 216 -2.22 13.94 -0.83
N TRP A 217 -2.51 14.00 0.46
CA TRP A 217 -2.23 15.16 1.28
C TRP A 217 -1.47 14.78 2.56
N MET A 218 -0.20 15.16 2.62
CA MET A 218 0.63 15.05 3.83
C MET A 218 0.23 16.12 4.83
N VAL A 219 -0.70 15.79 5.74
CA VAL A 219 -1.13 16.68 6.84
C VAL A 219 0.06 17.01 7.74
N THR A 220 0.86 15.99 8.04
CA THR A 220 2.15 16.09 8.73
C THR A 220 3.16 15.15 8.07
N ARG A 221 4.44 15.17 8.47
CA ARG A 221 5.44 14.18 7.99
C ARG A 221 5.07 12.71 8.29
N ARG A 222 4.05 12.46 9.14
CA ARG A 222 3.65 11.11 9.60
C ARG A 222 2.19 10.77 9.32
N LEU A 223 1.43 11.70 8.78
CA LEU A 223 0.00 11.53 8.53
C LEU A 223 -0.33 11.98 7.12
N GLN A 224 -0.83 11.07 6.32
CA GLN A 224 -1.36 11.29 4.98
C GLN A 224 -2.86 11.02 4.96
N LEU A 225 -3.59 11.84 4.23
CA LEU A 225 -4.94 11.56 3.75
C LEU A 225 -4.90 11.37 2.24
N ASP A 226 -5.81 10.57 1.72
CA ASP A 226 -5.88 10.29 0.28
C ASP A 226 -7.32 10.13 -0.21
N LEU A 227 -7.48 10.33 -1.52
CA LEU A 227 -8.68 10.04 -2.30
C LEU A 227 -8.25 9.36 -3.61
N GLU A 228 -9.05 8.41 -4.08
CA GLU A 228 -8.79 7.62 -5.28
C GLU A 228 -10.07 7.35 -6.06
N CYS A 229 -9.94 7.16 -7.37
CA CYS A 229 -11.03 6.79 -8.26
C CYS A 229 -10.50 5.83 -9.33
N ASP A 230 -11.11 4.66 -9.43
CA ASP A 230 -10.79 3.62 -10.40
C ASP A 230 -11.83 3.54 -11.51
N LEU A 231 -11.37 3.24 -12.71
CA LEU A 231 -12.18 3.00 -13.90
C LEU A 231 -11.67 1.77 -14.64
N ASP A 232 -12.58 0.93 -15.15
CA ASP A 232 -12.23 -0.16 -16.04
C ASP A 232 -12.29 0.34 -17.51
N PHE A 233 -11.18 0.21 -18.23
CA PHE A 233 -11.13 0.62 -19.65
C PHE A 233 -12.03 -0.20 -20.57
N GLN A 234 -12.22 -1.49 -20.31
CA GLN A 234 -13.07 -2.35 -21.13
C GLN A 234 -14.55 -2.12 -20.85
N GLN A 235 -14.85 -1.61 -19.65
CA GLN A 235 -16.22 -1.39 -19.17
C GLN A 235 -16.44 0.06 -18.75
N PHE A 236 -15.87 0.97 -19.53
CA PHE A 236 -15.93 2.40 -19.26
C PHE A 236 -17.36 2.89 -19.02
N GLY A 237 -17.55 3.55 -17.87
CA GLY A 237 -18.87 4.01 -17.42
C GLY A 237 -19.79 2.95 -16.83
N LYS A 238 -19.35 1.68 -16.79
CA LYS A 238 -20.11 0.58 -16.15
C LYS A 238 -19.45 0.11 -14.86
N TYR A 239 -18.12 0.13 -14.81
CA TYR A 239 -17.35 -0.11 -13.59
C TYR A 239 -16.69 1.19 -13.14
N TYR A 240 -16.81 1.47 -11.86
CA TYR A 240 -16.03 2.49 -11.18
C TYR A 240 -15.88 2.15 -9.70
N ALA A 241 -14.80 2.61 -9.10
CA ALA A 241 -14.64 2.61 -7.67
C ALA A 241 -14.21 4.00 -7.18
N ILE A 242 -14.61 4.37 -5.99
CA ILE A 242 -14.24 5.62 -5.34
C ILE A 242 -13.83 5.29 -3.91
N GLY A 243 -12.64 5.68 -3.57
CA GLY A 243 -12.05 5.39 -2.27
C GLY A 243 -11.36 6.59 -1.65
N GLY A 244 -10.90 6.38 -0.45
CA GLY A 244 -10.08 7.31 0.28
C GLY A 244 -9.61 6.72 1.59
N GLY A 245 -8.64 7.35 2.20
CA GLY A 245 -8.08 6.77 3.40
C GLY A 245 -7.12 7.65 4.16
N VAL A 246 -6.49 7.01 5.10
CA VAL A 246 -5.50 7.58 5.99
C VAL A 246 -4.32 6.63 6.15
N ALA A 247 -3.11 7.15 6.07
CA ALA A 247 -1.90 6.45 6.46
C ALA A 247 -1.23 7.23 7.60
N TRP A 248 -0.91 6.53 8.68
CA TRP A 248 -0.34 7.14 9.88
C TRP A 248 0.85 6.34 10.39
N MET A 249 2.02 6.96 10.44
CA MET A 249 3.20 6.40 11.06
C MET A 249 3.21 6.71 12.56
N ILE A 250 3.11 5.65 13.35
CA ILE A 250 3.16 5.66 14.81
C ILE A 250 4.64 5.56 15.23
N ASN A 251 4.97 6.14 16.36
CA ASN A 251 6.36 6.13 16.89
C ASN A 251 6.82 4.76 17.32
#